data_347b1000a2e5d97de2892ae6882517d6
#
_entry.id   347b1000a2e5d97de2892ae6882517d6
#
_cell.length_a   1.000
_cell.length_b   1.000
_cell.length_c   1.000
_cell.angle_alpha   90.00
_cell.angle_beta   90.00
_cell.angle_gamma   90.00
#
_symmetry.space_group_name_H-M   'P 1'
#
loop_
_entity.id
_entity.type
_entity.pdbx_description
1 polymer ?
#
loop_
_entity_poly.entity_id
_entity_poly.type
_entity_poly.pdbx_seq_one_letter_code
_entity_poly.pdbx_strand_id
1 'polypeptide(L)'
;MKTLILSCNTGGGHNTAGRALLEELNRRDLPAEMLDALSFGRKHTSRIVSQSYISVASVTPKLFGGIYHLGDFISSSHRKSPVYLANAHYAETLHRYIVENGFDTVLCPHLFPAEELTWARKKLGGTYKFYMVATDYTCIPFTEETEPDAFFIPHADLIPEYEEKGVPRDKLLVTGIPVSRRFPEHMEKAAARQALNLSRSAHICLMMTGSMGFGDILPLPEKLCAAEADVQVIVLTGSNAEMRKRLAERYGSSGRVIALPFTDRVADYMAACDVMLSKPGGLTSTEAAALNVPLIHTDPIPGCETRNAAFFQEHGMSLRATGTEEIAQTAASLLYNAPLQQAMIQAQAKTINAYAARDAIDLALERCSSPGV
;
A
#
# COMPACT_ATOMS: atom_id res chain seq x y z
N MET A 1 -19.21 -15.41 10.57
CA MET A 1 -18.25 -14.29 10.75
C MET A 1 -18.87 -13.03 10.16
N LYS A 2 -19.13 -12.01 10.98
CA LYS A 2 -19.52 -10.66 10.56
C LYS A 2 -18.34 -9.73 10.80
N THR A 3 -17.81 -9.14 9.72
CA THR A 3 -16.51 -8.49 9.76
C THR A 3 -16.64 -6.97 9.64
N LEU A 4 -15.90 -6.25 10.48
CA LEU A 4 -15.65 -4.82 10.33
C LEU A 4 -14.21 -4.59 9.86
N ILE A 5 -14.03 -3.82 8.81
CA ILE A 5 -12.70 -3.38 8.34
C ILE A 5 -12.52 -1.93 8.78
N LEU A 6 -11.48 -1.65 9.55
CA LEU A 6 -11.18 -0.32 10.07
C LEU A 6 -9.90 0.23 9.45
N SER A 7 -10.04 1.18 8.56
CA SER A 7 -8.94 1.90 7.95
C SER A 7 -8.89 3.36 8.40
N CYS A 8 -7.91 4.11 7.93
CA CYS A 8 -7.81 5.55 8.15
C CYS A 8 -7.50 6.29 6.85
N ASN A 9 -8.06 7.47 6.68
CA ASN A 9 -7.84 8.33 5.50
C ASN A 9 -6.50 9.10 5.56
N THR A 10 -5.42 8.48 6.06
CA THR A 10 -4.07 9.05 6.15
C THR A 10 -3.22 8.80 4.90
N GLY A 11 -3.73 8.01 3.95
CA GLY A 11 -3.09 7.66 2.69
C GLY A 11 -3.96 6.70 1.89
N GLY A 12 -3.67 6.53 0.59
CA GLY A 12 -4.45 5.64 -0.29
C GLY A 12 -4.23 4.15 0.00
N GLY A 13 -3.03 3.76 0.47
CA GLY A 13 -2.61 2.37 0.62
C GLY A 13 -3.50 1.57 1.57
N HIS A 14 -3.63 2.00 2.82
CA HIS A 14 -4.44 1.29 3.83
C HIS A 14 -5.89 1.08 3.39
N ASN A 15 -6.49 2.11 2.77
CA ASN A 15 -7.84 2.00 2.23
C ASN A 15 -7.92 1.00 1.07
N THR A 16 -6.86 0.89 0.26
CA THR A 16 -6.81 -0.07 -0.85
C THR A 16 -6.71 -1.50 -0.33
N ALA A 17 -5.87 -1.76 0.68
CA ALA A 17 -5.80 -3.07 1.35
C ALA A 17 -7.14 -3.44 2.00
N GLY A 18 -7.78 -2.46 2.69
CA GLY A 18 -9.12 -2.66 3.26
C GLY A 18 -10.18 -3.00 2.22
N ARG A 19 -10.15 -2.33 1.06
CA ARG A 19 -11.07 -2.64 -0.05
C ARG A 19 -10.82 -4.02 -0.65
N ALA A 20 -9.56 -4.47 -0.75
CA ALA A 20 -9.25 -5.81 -1.22
C ALA A 20 -9.79 -6.90 -0.29
N LEU A 21 -9.71 -6.68 1.03
CA LEU A 21 -10.32 -7.57 2.02
C LEU A 21 -11.86 -7.56 1.93
N LEU A 22 -12.46 -6.38 1.76
CA LEU A 22 -13.92 -6.23 1.59
C LEU A 22 -14.41 -6.93 0.31
N GLU A 23 -13.68 -6.78 -0.80
CA GLU A 23 -13.95 -7.47 -2.06
C GLU A 23 -13.97 -8.99 -1.86
N GLU A 24 -12.99 -9.54 -1.15
CA GLU A 24 -12.89 -10.97 -0.88
C GLU A 24 -14.02 -11.47 0.03
N LEU A 25 -14.39 -10.71 1.08
CA LEU A 25 -15.52 -11.05 1.95
C LEU A 25 -16.86 -11.03 1.19
N ASN A 26 -17.09 -10.01 0.37
CA ASN A 26 -18.29 -9.89 -0.45
C ASN A 26 -18.40 -11.03 -1.48
N ARG A 27 -17.28 -11.45 -2.08
CA ARG A 27 -17.24 -12.59 -3.02
C ARG A 27 -17.64 -13.92 -2.36
N ARG A 28 -17.48 -14.02 -1.05
CA ARG A 28 -17.87 -15.20 -0.24
C ARG A 28 -19.24 -15.04 0.43
N ASP A 29 -19.98 -14.01 0.08
CA ASP A 29 -21.27 -13.67 0.72
C ASP A 29 -21.17 -13.54 2.26
N LEU A 30 -20.00 -13.13 2.77
CA LEU A 30 -19.79 -12.88 4.19
C LEU A 30 -20.14 -11.44 4.54
N PRO A 31 -20.98 -11.21 5.57
CA PRO A 31 -21.36 -9.86 6.00
C PRO A 31 -20.14 -9.04 6.40
N ALA A 32 -19.91 -7.93 5.72
CA ALA A 32 -18.76 -7.07 6.00
C ALA A 32 -19.08 -5.59 5.78
N GLU A 33 -18.42 -4.75 6.55
CA GLU A 33 -18.48 -3.29 6.45
C GLU A 33 -17.08 -2.70 6.55
N MET A 34 -16.80 -1.60 5.84
CA MET A 34 -15.53 -0.88 5.94
C MET A 34 -15.79 0.56 6.35
N LEU A 35 -15.12 1.01 7.42
CA LEU A 35 -15.24 2.36 7.96
C LEU A 35 -13.87 3.01 8.18
N ASP A 36 -13.89 4.35 8.24
CA ASP A 36 -12.76 5.15 8.70
C ASP A 36 -12.79 5.20 10.24
N ALA A 37 -11.76 4.64 10.90
CA ALA A 37 -11.66 4.61 12.35
C ALA A 37 -11.74 6.02 12.97
N LEU A 38 -11.14 7.03 12.31
CA LEU A 38 -11.18 8.41 12.77
C LEU A 38 -12.58 9.04 12.74
N SER A 39 -13.57 8.39 12.10
CA SER A 39 -14.95 8.86 12.09
C SER A 39 -15.66 8.70 13.44
N PHE A 40 -15.14 7.83 14.31
CA PHE A 40 -15.63 7.66 15.69
C PHE A 40 -15.18 8.77 16.63
N GLY A 41 -14.28 9.64 16.18
CA GLY A 41 -13.83 10.84 16.89
C GLY A 41 -14.83 12.00 16.84
N ARG A 42 -14.41 13.17 17.38
CA ARG A 42 -15.19 14.40 17.27
C ARG A 42 -15.36 14.83 15.81
N LYS A 43 -16.43 15.57 15.51
CA LYS A 43 -16.67 16.13 14.16
C LYS A 43 -15.39 16.77 13.61
N HIS A 44 -14.97 16.36 12.41
CA HIS A 44 -13.76 16.79 11.70
C HIS A 44 -12.42 16.19 12.12
N THR A 45 -12.35 15.27 13.10
CA THR A 45 -11.07 14.63 13.51
C THR A 45 -10.39 13.94 12.33
N SER A 46 -11.13 13.10 11.60
CA SER A 46 -10.60 12.40 10.42
C SER A 46 -9.98 13.38 9.41
N ARG A 47 -10.68 14.46 9.09
CA ARG A 47 -10.19 15.47 8.14
C ARG A 47 -8.94 16.20 8.63
N ILE A 48 -8.90 16.58 9.91
CA ILE A 48 -7.75 17.31 10.49
C ILE A 48 -6.52 16.38 10.54
N VAL A 49 -6.67 15.17 11.06
CA VAL A 49 -5.56 14.21 11.16
C VAL A 49 -5.03 13.84 9.78
N SER A 50 -5.92 13.54 8.82
CA SER A 50 -5.55 13.21 7.45
C SER A 50 -4.81 14.38 6.77
N GLN A 51 -5.33 15.59 6.87
CA GLN A 51 -4.70 16.77 6.27
C GLN A 51 -3.34 17.09 6.92
N SER A 52 -3.22 16.96 8.23
CA SER A 52 -1.95 17.18 8.94
C SER A 52 -0.91 16.15 8.54
N TYR A 53 -1.27 14.86 8.49
CA TYR A 53 -0.39 13.78 8.05
C TYR A 53 0.10 14.00 6.61
N ILE A 54 -0.82 14.25 5.69
CA ILE A 54 -0.51 14.53 4.28
C ILE A 54 0.40 15.76 4.16
N SER A 55 0.10 16.85 4.88
CA SER A 55 0.90 18.07 4.82
C SER A 55 2.34 17.84 5.31
N VAL A 56 2.53 17.14 6.42
CA VAL A 56 3.88 16.85 6.95
C VAL A 56 4.65 15.94 6.02
N ALA A 57 4.02 14.88 5.49
CA ALA A 57 4.65 13.96 4.56
C ALA A 57 5.03 14.61 3.22
N SER A 58 4.20 15.55 2.73
CA SER A 58 4.39 16.17 1.41
C SER A 58 5.28 17.41 1.43
N VAL A 59 5.14 18.29 2.43
CA VAL A 59 5.84 19.59 2.47
C VAL A 59 7.24 19.46 3.04
N THR A 60 7.47 18.53 3.97
CA THR A 60 8.75 18.35 4.66
C THR A 60 9.13 16.86 4.81
N PRO A 61 9.49 16.16 3.72
CA PRO A 61 9.83 14.73 3.77
C PRO A 61 10.97 14.42 4.75
N LYS A 62 11.96 15.31 4.88
CA LYS A 62 13.06 15.15 5.85
C LYS A 62 12.58 15.26 7.30
N LEU A 63 11.63 16.14 7.59
CA LEU A 63 11.02 16.24 8.92
C LEU A 63 10.17 15.00 9.22
N PHE A 64 9.43 14.49 8.22
CA PHE A 64 8.67 13.26 8.36
C PHE A 64 9.59 12.07 8.69
N GLY A 65 10.71 11.95 7.97
CA GLY A 65 11.75 10.95 8.28
C GLY A 65 12.30 11.08 9.70
N GLY A 66 12.55 12.32 10.17
CA GLY A 66 12.98 12.59 11.55
C GLY A 66 11.92 12.16 12.59
N ILE A 67 10.65 12.44 12.34
CA ILE A 67 9.53 12.01 13.20
C ILE A 67 9.41 10.49 13.20
N TYR A 68 9.57 9.84 12.03
CA TYR A 68 9.56 8.40 11.91
C TYR A 68 10.68 7.73 12.72
N HIS A 69 11.92 8.22 12.60
CA HIS A 69 13.06 7.74 13.38
C HIS A 69 12.92 8.00 14.88
N LEU A 70 12.33 9.15 15.27
CA LEU A 70 12.00 9.41 16.65
C LEU A 70 10.93 8.44 17.15
N GLY A 71 9.91 8.15 16.33
CA GLY A 71 8.91 7.13 16.60
C GLY A 71 9.54 5.75 16.85
N ASP A 72 10.46 5.34 15.98
CA ASP A 72 11.21 4.08 16.13
C ASP A 72 12.02 4.03 17.45
N PHE A 73 12.61 5.16 17.85
CA PHE A 73 13.40 5.26 19.07
C PHE A 73 12.56 5.25 20.37
N ILE A 74 11.37 5.89 20.36
CA ILE A 74 10.48 5.93 21.53
C ILE A 74 9.50 4.76 21.59
N SER A 75 9.35 4.03 20.48
CA SER A 75 8.51 2.85 20.35
C SER A 75 8.97 1.76 21.31
N SER A 76 8.07 1.23 22.12
CA SER A 76 8.40 0.23 23.15
C SER A 76 7.15 -0.56 23.58
N SER A 77 7.30 -1.87 23.75
CA SER A 77 6.25 -2.71 24.33
C SER A 77 5.90 -2.34 25.78
N HIS A 78 6.78 -1.62 26.47
CA HIS A 78 6.64 -1.32 27.91
C HIS A 78 6.03 0.06 28.18
N ARG A 79 6.06 0.99 27.23
CA ARG A 79 5.51 2.35 27.40
C ARG A 79 4.62 2.69 26.22
N LYS A 80 3.41 3.13 26.52
CA LYS A 80 2.47 3.56 25.47
C LYS A 80 2.83 4.96 24.97
N SER A 81 2.86 5.12 23.66
CA SER A 81 3.18 6.39 22.99
C SER A 81 2.08 7.43 23.18
N PRO A 82 2.37 8.71 22.93
CA PRO A 82 1.34 9.74 22.83
C PRO A 82 0.30 9.44 21.74
N VAL A 83 0.69 8.71 20.66
CA VAL A 83 -0.20 8.29 19.58
C VAL A 83 -1.24 7.32 20.11
N TYR A 84 -0.81 6.29 20.86
CA TYR A 84 -1.71 5.35 21.53
C TYR A 84 -2.71 6.04 22.46
N LEU A 85 -2.23 7.00 23.28
CA LEU A 85 -3.10 7.74 24.21
C LEU A 85 -4.12 8.62 23.49
N ALA A 86 -3.74 9.20 22.37
CA ALA A 86 -4.64 10.02 21.54
C ALA A 86 -5.73 9.14 20.90
N ASN A 87 -5.36 7.97 20.36
CA ASN A 87 -6.28 7.03 19.74
C ASN A 87 -7.23 6.38 20.79
N ALA A 88 -6.74 6.12 22.00
CA ALA A 88 -7.58 5.62 23.10
C ALA A 88 -8.82 6.49 23.39
N HIS A 89 -8.78 7.77 23.04
CA HIS A 89 -9.90 8.70 23.28
C HIS A 89 -11.19 8.34 22.50
N TYR A 90 -11.07 7.60 21.40
CA TYR A 90 -12.21 7.19 20.55
C TYR A 90 -12.62 5.73 20.76
N ALA A 91 -11.79 4.97 21.46
CA ALA A 91 -11.91 3.53 21.61
C ALA A 91 -13.24 3.08 22.22
N GLU A 92 -13.83 3.86 23.15
CA GLU A 92 -15.11 3.51 23.76
C GLU A 92 -16.27 3.60 22.75
N THR A 93 -16.30 4.63 21.91
CA THR A 93 -17.34 4.79 20.88
C THR A 93 -17.24 3.68 19.83
N LEU A 94 -16.01 3.37 19.41
CA LEU A 94 -15.73 2.29 18.48
C LEU A 94 -16.14 0.93 19.05
N HIS A 95 -15.75 0.64 20.30
CA HIS A 95 -16.10 -0.61 20.97
C HIS A 95 -17.62 -0.80 21.05
N ARG A 96 -18.35 0.23 21.46
CA ARG A 96 -19.81 0.22 21.53
C ARG A 96 -20.42 -0.10 20.16
N TYR A 97 -19.94 0.55 19.11
CA TYR A 97 -20.38 0.31 17.74
C TYR A 97 -20.19 -1.16 17.32
N ILE A 98 -19.03 -1.75 17.62
CA ILE A 98 -18.73 -3.15 17.29
C ILE A 98 -19.72 -4.08 17.98
N VAL A 99 -19.93 -3.90 19.30
CA VAL A 99 -20.80 -4.74 20.11
C VAL A 99 -22.27 -4.60 19.71
N GLU A 100 -22.78 -3.37 19.58
CA GLU A 100 -24.18 -3.10 19.23
C GLU A 100 -24.55 -3.61 17.83
N ASN A 101 -23.60 -3.59 16.90
CA ASN A 101 -23.81 -4.10 15.55
C ASN A 101 -23.47 -5.58 15.37
N GLY A 102 -22.99 -6.26 16.42
CA GLY A 102 -22.74 -7.70 16.44
C GLY A 102 -21.59 -8.12 15.49
N PHE A 103 -20.55 -7.30 15.37
CA PHE A 103 -19.32 -7.70 14.67
C PHE A 103 -18.54 -8.64 15.58
N ASP A 104 -18.11 -9.78 15.04
CA ASP A 104 -17.30 -10.77 15.74
C ASP A 104 -15.82 -10.71 15.33
N THR A 105 -15.52 -10.07 14.21
CA THR A 105 -14.18 -9.96 13.62
C THR A 105 -13.90 -8.53 13.16
N VAL A 106 -12.69 -8.03 13.47
CA VAL A 106 -12.23 -6.71 13.01
C VAL A 106 -10.88 -6.85 12.31
N LEU A 107 -10.76 -6.30 11.10
CA LEU A 107 -9.52 -6.25 10.35
C LEU A 107 -9.01 -4.80 10.30
N CYS A 108 -7.76 -4.60 10.74
CA CYS A 108 -7.15 -3.28 10.86
C CYS A 108 -5.95 -3.14 9.91
N PRO A 109 -6.14 -2.68 8.67
CA PRO A 109 -5.03 -2.37 7.77
C PRO A 109 -4.31 -1.06 8.13
N HIS A 110 -4.56 -0.50 9.30
CA HIS A 110 -3.92 0.69 9.84
C HIS A 110 -3.65 0.54 11.33
N LEU A 111 -2.59 1.18 11.82
CA LEU A 111 -2.17 1.11 13.22
C LEU A 111 -3.23 1.68 14.19
N PHE A 112 -3.82 2.86 13.89
CA PHE A 112 -4.68 3.57 14.84
C PHE A 112 -5.85 2.73 15.35
N PRO A 113 -6.68 2.08 14.51
CA PRO A 113 -7.75 1.22 15.03
C PRO A 113 -7.21 0.04 15.84
N ALA A 114 -6.02 -0.50 15.55
CA ALA A 114 -5.43 -1.56 16.36
C ALA A 114 -5.04 -1.07 17.77
N GLU A 115 -4.58 0.16 17.92
CA GLU A 115 -4.32 0.82 19.21
C GLU A 115 -5.63 1.07 19.98
N GLU A 116 -6.67 1.60 19.30
CA GLU A 116 -8.00 1.81 19.87
C GLU A 116 -8.58 0.50 20.44
N LEU A 117 -8.54 -0.57 19.64
CA LEU A 117 -9.07 -1.88 20.02
C LEU A 117 -8.24 -2.54 21.13
N THR A 118 -6.93 -2.32 21.15
CA THR A 118 -6.06 -2.77 22.24
C THR A 118 -6.48 -2.12 23.56
N TRP A 119 -6.71 -0.80 23.55
CA TRP A 119 -7.18 -0.08 24.72
C TRP A 119 -8.58 -0.55 25.14
N ALA A 120 -9.51 -0.63 24.17
CA ALA A 120 -10.89 -1.04 24.44
C ALA A 120 -10.96 -2.43 25.05
N ARG A 121 -10.25 -3.40 24.52
CA ARG A 121 -10.20 -4.77 25.04
C ARG A 121 -9.69 -4.81 26.47
N LYS A 122 -8.67 -4.04 26.83
CA LYS A 122 -8.11 -3.97 28.19
C LYS A 122 -9.04 -3.32 29.20
N LYS A 123 -9.82 -2.33 28.78
CA LYS A 123 -10.63 -1.52 29.69
C LYS A 123 -12.10 -1.93 29.74
N LEU A 124 -12.65 -2.38 28.62
CA LEU A 124 -14.07 -2.65 28.45
C LEU A 124 -14.37 -4.13 28.19
N GLY A 125 -13.33 -4.92 27.91
CA GLY A 125 -13.50 -6.32 27.50
C GLY A 125 -13.94 -6.43 26.03
N GLY A 126 -14.69 -7.48 25.73
CA GLY A 126 -15.23 -7.76 24.40
C GLY A 126 -14.83 -9.13 23.89
N THR A 127 -15.73 -9.76 23.14
CA THR A 127 -15.56 -11.12 22.60
C THR A 127 -15.14 -11.16 21.14
N TYR A 128 -15.14 -10.00 20.46
CA TYR A 128 -14.69 -9.91 19.08
C TYR A 128 -13.18 -10.12 18.96
N LYS A 129 -12.76 -10.77 17.88
CA LYS A 129 -11.34 -10.89 17.53
C LYS A 129 -10.93 -9.72 16.62
N PHE A 130 -9.69 -9.25 16.77
CA PHE A 130 -9.16 -8.27 15.82
C PHE A 130 -7.76 -8.61 15.36
N TYR A 131 -7.48 -8.31 14.11
CA TYR A 131 -6.24 -8.63 13.43
C TYR A 131 -5.64 -7.36 12.85
N MET A 132 -4.34 -7.15 13.07
CA MET A 132 -3.60 -6.09 12.39
C MET A 132 -3.10 -6.62 11.05
N VAL A 133 -3.35 -5.89 9.97
CA VAL A 133 -2.94 -6.24 8.60
C VAL A 133 -1.86 -5.26 8.17
N ALA A 134 -0.63 -5.72 8.07
CA ALA A 134 0.49 -4.89 7.65
C ALA A 134 0.37 -4.51 6.18
N THR A 135 0.76 -3.28 5.84
CA THR A 135 0.68 -2.68 4.51
C THR A 135 2.02 -2.19 3.98
N ASP A 136 3.10 -2.47 4.71
CA ASP A 136 4.48 -2.15 4.37
C ASP A 136 5.41 -3.33 4.66
N TYR A 137 6.51 -3.45 3.92
CA TYR A 137 7.51 -4.51 4.09
C TYR A 137 8.50 -4.15 5.22
N THR A 138 7.97 -3.84 6.36
CA THR A 138 8.68 -3.55 7.61
C THR A 138 7.71 -3.58 8.79
N CYS A 139 8.23 -3.78 9.99
CA CYS A 139 7.48 -3.55 11.23
C CYS A 139 7.49 -2.04 11.53
N ILE A 140 6.38 -1.36 11.26
CA ILE A 140 6.26 0.09 11.51
C ILE A 140 6.35 0.41 13.01
N PRO A 141 6.80 1.64 13.38
CA PRO A 141 6.82 2.08 14.78
C PRO A 141 5.46 1.91 15.47
N PHE A 142 5.49 1.61 16.76
CA PHE A 142 4.32 1.41 17.64
C PHE A 142 3.47 0.16 17.37
N THR A 143 3.87 -0.70 16.41
CA THR A 143 3.20 -2.00 16.18
C THR A 143 3.17 -2.83 17.47
N GLU A 144 4.27 -2.87 18.24
CA GLU A 144 4.42 -3.59 19.50
C GLU A 144 3.58 -3.02 20.65
N GLU A 145 3.00 -1.83 20.48
CA GLU A 145 2.04 -1.28 21.45
C GLU A 145 0.65 -1.90 21.32
N THR A 146 0.37 -2.59 20.21
CA THR A 146 -0.91 -3.21 19.91
C THR A 146 -0.94 -4.67 20.35
N GLU A 147 -2.13 -5.17 20.68
CA GLU A 147 -2.33 -6.55 21.14
C GLU A 147 -3.47 -7.23 20.38
N PRO A 148 -3.36 -7.36 19.03
CA PRO A 148 -4.32 -8.10 18.23
C PRO A 148 -4.27 -9.61 18.56
N ASP A 149 -5.26 -10.35 18.07
CA ASP A 149 -5.23 -11.81 18.12
C ASP A 149 -4.15 -12.40 17.20
N ALA A 150 -3.87 -11.72 16.07
CA ALA A 150 -2.70 -11.96 15.24
C ALA A 150 -2.36 -10.75 14.36
N PHE A 151 -1.11 -10.75 13.87
CA PHE A 151 -0.61 -9.82 12.87
C PHE A 151 -0.50 -10.55 11.54
N PHE A 152 -1.17 -10.08 10.52
CA PHE A 152 -1.01 -10.53 9.14
C PHE A 152 0.14 -9.76 8.52
N ILE A 153 1.28 -10.42 8.31
CA ILE A 153 2.52 -9.79 7.87
C ILE A 153 2.85 -10.11 6.41
N PRO A 154 3.59 -9.24 5.71
CA PRO A 154 3.83 -9.35 4.28
C PRO A 154 4.67 -10.56 3.86
N HIS A 155 5.71 -10.90 4.63
CA HIS A 155 6.68 -11.93 4.26
C HIS A 155 7.35 -12.54 5.49
N ALA A 156 7.81 -13.80 5.35
CA ALA A 156 8.46 -14.52 6.43
C ALA A 156 9.79 -13.89 6.88
N ASP A 157 10.52 -13.26 5.96
CA ASP A 157 11.80 -12.61 6.26
C ASP A 157 11.67 -11.40 7.18
N LEU A 158 10.45 -10.90 7.39
CA LEU A 158 10.17 -9.81 8.33
C LEU A 158 9.96 -10.31 9.77
N ILE A 159 9.80 -11.61 9.98
CA ILE A 159 9.56 -12.17 11.31
C ILE A 159 10.59 -11.73 12.33
N PRO A 160 11.91 -11.79 12.05
CA PRO A 160 12.91 -11.35 13.02
C PRO A 160 12.76 -9.88 13.44
N GLU A 161 12.43 -8.99 12.49
CA GLU A 161 12.20 -7.56 12.79
C GLU A 161 11.02 -7.34 13.74
N TYR A 162 9.93 -8.12 13.57
CA TYR A 162 8.78 -8.06 14.47
C TYR A 162 9.12 -8.62 15.87
N GLU A 163 9.87 -9.74 15.94
CA GLU A 163 10.30 -10.33 17.20
C GLU A 163 11.26 -9.41 17.96
N GLU A 164 12.20 -8.76 17.28
CA GLU A 164 13.12 -7.77 17.87
C GLU A 164 12.37 -6.58 18.50
N LYS A 165 11.21 -6.20 17.93
CA LYS A 165 10.32 -5.19 18.50
C LYS A 165 9.42 -5.73 19.61
N GLY A 166 9.50 -7.01 19.95
CA GLY A 166 8.74 -7.64 21.03
C GLY A 166 7.38 -8.17 20.63
N VAL A 167 7.09 -8.32 19.34
CA VAL A 167 5.85 -8.97 18.89
C VAL A 167 6.01 -10.50 19.00
N PRO A 168 5.11 -11.20 19.71
CA PRO A 168 5.22 -12.65 19.90
C PRO A 168 5.15 -13.41 18.55
N ARG A 169 6.06 -14.38 18.38
CA ARG A 169 6.18 -15.19 17.15
C ARG A 169 4.89 -15.95 16.80
N ASP A 170 4.18 -16.46 17.77
CA ASP A 170 2.93 -17.21 17.62
C ASP A 170 1.76 -16.37 17.12
N LYS A 171 1.87 -15.05 17.22
CA LYS A 171 0.92 -14.08 16.68
C LYS A 171 1.24 -13.63 15.25
N LEU A 172 2.42 -13.95 14.71
CA LEU A 172 2.83 -13.55 13.35
C LEU A 172 2.35 -14.57 12.32
N LEU A 173 1.47 -14.16 11.43
CA LEU A 173 0.92 -14.96 10.33
C LEU A 173 1.32 -14.35 8.99
N VAL A 174 2.03 -15.11 8.18
CA VAL A 174 2.49 -14.66 6.86
C VAL A 174 1.36 -14.80 5.87
N THR A 175 0.79 -13.69 5.43
CA THR A 175 -0.31 -13.66 4.43
C THR A 175 0.09 -12.95 3.15
N GLY A 176 1.00 -12.00 3.20
CA GLY A 176 1.19 -11.01 2.16
C GLY A 176 0.39 -9.73 2.44
N ILE A 177 0.58 -8.70 1.61
CA ILE A 177 -0.23 -7.49 1.63
C ILE A 177 -1.48 -7.68 0.76
N PRO A 178 -2.70 -7.47 1.28
CA PRO A 178 -3.92 -7.66 0.51
C PRO A 178 -4.01 -6.72 -0.70
N VAL A 179 -4.17 -7.29 -1.88
CA VAL A 179 -4.44 -6.60 -3.14
C VAL A 179 -5.71 -7.15 -3.79
N SER A 180 -6.38 -6.33 -4.60
CA SER A 180 -7.57 -6.75 -5.34
C SER A 180 -7.21 -7.89 -6.32
N ARG A 181 -8.16 -8.82 -6.53
CA ARG A 181 -8.01 -9.89 -7.53
C ARG A 181 -7.82 -9.39 -8.96
N ARG A 182 -8.18 -8.14 -9.24
CA ARG A 182 -7.94 -7.53 -10.55
C ARG A 182 -6.46 -7.49 -10.94
N PHE A 183 -5.53 -7.59 -9.99
CA PHE A 183 -4.10 -7.62 -10.27
C PHE A 183 -3.64 -9.03 -10.70
N PRO A 184 -3.81 -10.11 -9.93
CA PRO A 184 -3.42 -11.44 -10.38
C PRO A 184 -4.31 -12.00 -11.50
N GLU A 185 -5.58 -11.58 -11.59
CA GLU A 185 -6.56 -12.03 -12.60
C GLU A 185 -6.72 -10.99 -13.73
N HIS A 186 -5.63 -10.31 -14.09
CA HIS A 186 -5.59 -9.22 -15.06
C HIS A 186 -5.78 -9.69 -16.52
N MET A 187 -6.10 -8.74 -17.39
CA MET A 187 -6.11 -8.95 -18.83
C MET A 187 -4.69 -9.19 -19.37
N GLU A 188 -4.60 -10.00 -20.42
CA GLU A 188 -3.37 -10.08 -21.20
C GLU A 188 -2.96 -8.71 -21.75
N LYS A 189 -1.64 -8.44 -21.84
CA LYS A 189 -1.07 -7.15 -22.24
C LYS A 189 -1.68 -6.61 -23.53
N ALA A 190 -1.83 -7.43 -24.55
CA ALA A 190 -2.40 -7.01 -25.84
C ALA A 190 -3.87 -6.59 -25.71
N ALA A 191 -4.65 -7.30 -24.92
CA ALA A 191 -6.05 -6.99 -24.64
C ALA A 191 -6.19 -5.68 -23.84
N ALA A 192 -5.34 -5.50 -22.81
CA ALA A 192 -5.29 -4.28 -22.02
C ALA A 192 -4.95 -3.05 -22.88
N ARG A 193 -3.95 -3.16 -23.76
CA ARG A 193 -3.58 -2.08 -24.71
C ARG A 193 -4.75 -1.74 -25.65
N GLN A 194 -5.43 -2.74 -26.17
CA GLN A 194 -6.61 -2.53 -27.03
C GLN A 194 -7.75 -1.84 -26.27
N ALA A 195 -8.07 -2.30 -25.05
CA ALA A 195 -9.14 -1.75 -24.23
C ALA A 195 -8.87 -0.30 -23.75
N LEU A 196 -7.60 0.10 -23.72
CA LEU A 196 -7.14 1.44 -23.36
C LEU A 196 -6.84 2.34 -24.56
N ASN A 197 -7.00 1.85 -25.81
CA ASN A 197 -6.61 2.55 -27.06
C ASN A 197 -5.14 2.98 -27.06
N LEU A 198 -4.25 2.14 -26.53
CA LEU A 198 -2.82 2.37 -26.47
C LEU A 198 -2.10 1.74 -27.69
N SER A 199 -0.89 2.20 -27.97
CA SER A 199 -0.05 1.65 -29.03
C SER A 199 0.20 0.15 -28.81
N ARG A 200 0.06 -0.63 -29.88
CA ARG A 200 0.36 -2.07 -29.84
C ARG A 200 1.85 -2.36 -29.97
N SER A 201 2.61 -1.47 -30.61
CA SER A 201 4.02 -1.67 -30.95
C SER A 201 4.99 -0.83 -30.12
N ALA A 202 4.54 0.28 -29.53
CA ALA A 202 5.41 1.10 -28.69
C ALA A 202 5.72 0.39 -27.36
N HIS A 203 6.90 0.68 -26.83
CA HIS A 203 7.22 0.38 -25.45
C HIS A 203 6.47 1.35 -24.52
N ILE A 204 5.73 0.83 -23.57
CA ILE A 204 4.90 1.63 -22.64
C ILE A 204 5.58 1.70 -21.29
N CYS A 205 5.97 2.92 -20.90
CA CYS A 205 6.45 3.24 -19.57
C CYS A 205 5.29 3.86 -18.76
N LEU A 206 4.85 3.18 -17.69
CA LEU A 206 3.83 3.68 -16.79
C LEU A 206 4.49 4.40 -15.62
N MET A 207 4.12 5.65 -15.38
CA MET A 207 4.58 6.45 -14.24
C MET A 207 3.44 6.63 -13.25
N MET A 208 3.64 6.19 -12.01
CA MET A 208 2.67 6.38 -10.93
C MET A 208 3.26 7.29 -9.84
N THR A 209 2.66 8.46 -9.67
CA THR A 209 3.13 9.47 -8.69
C THR A 209 2.51 9.26 -7.30
N GLY A 210 1.80 8.16 -7.09
CA GLY A 210 0.99 7.90 -5.91
C GLY A 210 -0.35 8.63 -5.95
N SER A 211 -1.26 8.30 -5.03
CA SER A 211 -2.62 8.86 -4.99
C SER A 211 -2.65 10.39 -4.84
N MET A 212 -1.59 10.98 -4.31
CA MET A 212 -1.45 12.41 -4.05
C MET A 212 -0.52 13.13 -5.04
N GLY A 213 0.13 12.42 -5.96
CA GLY A 213 0.95 12.99 -7.03
C GLY A 213 2.23 13.68 -6.55
N PHE A 214 3.03 13.02 -5.69
CA PHE A 214 4.27 13.59 -5.16
C PHE A 214 5.45 13.56 -6.15
N GLY A 215 6.32 14.57 -6.05
CA GLY A 215 7.58 14.71 -6.76
C GLY A 215 7.49 15.56 -8.03
N ASP A 216 8.61 16.15 -8.45
CA ASP A 216 8.73 16.85 -9.74
C ASP A 216 9.12 15.85 -10.83
N ILE A 217 8.11 15.27 -11.47
CA ILE A 217 8.29 14.30 -12.55
C ILE A 217 8.25 14.95 -13.95
N LEU A 218 8.05 16.26 -14.04
CA LEU A 218 7.85 16.97 -15.32
C LEU A 218 8.95 16.72 -16.36
N PRO A 219 10.25 16.72 -16.00
CA PRO A 219 11.30 16.51 -16.98
C PRO A 219 11.43 15.04 -17.44
N LEU A 220 10.90 14.08 -16.67
CA LEU A 220 11.14 12.66 -16.90
C LEU A 220 10.50 12.12 -18.19
N PRO A 221 9.24 12.45 -18.55
CA PRO A 221 8.66 12.01 -19.82
C PRO A 221 9.46 12.48 -21.03
N GLU A 222 10.01 13.71 -21.01
CA GLU A 222 10.85 14.23 -22.09
C GLU A 222 12.12 13.42 -22.25
N LYS A 223 12.81 13.13 -21.15
CA LYS A 223 14.05 12.35 -21.18
C LYS A 223 13.81 10.92 -21.67
N LEU A 224 12.74 10.27 -21.24
CA LEU A 224 12.34 8.94 -21.72
C LEU A 224 12.01 8.96 -23.22
N CYS A 225 11.25 9.95 -23.67
CA CYS A 225 10.91 10.09 -25.08
C CYS A 225 12.09 10.53 -25.96
N ALA A 226 13.07 11.24 -25.41
CA ALA A 226 14.28 11.64 -26.14
C ALA A 226 15.29 10.49 -26.27
N ALA A 227 15.36 9.62 -25.23
CA ALA A 227 16.25 8.47 -25.26
C ALA A 227 15.84 7.45 -26.34
N GLU A 228 14.51 7.23 -26.50
CA GLU A 228 14.01 6.18 -27.39
C GLU A 228 12.79 6.67 -28.19
N ALA A 229 12.83 6.45 -29.50
CA ALA A 229 11.81 6.98 -30.44
C ALA A 229 10.45 6.24 -30.34
N ASP A 230 10.43 5.01 -29.89
CA ASP A 230 9.25 4.13 -29.82
C ASP A 230 8.64 4.02 -28.41
N VAL A 231 9.08 4.86 -27.45
CA VAL A 231 8.52 4.88 -26.09
C VAL A 231 7.28 5.78 -26.01
N GLN A 232 6.21 5.24 -25.42
CA GLN A 232 5.04 5.97 -24.96
C GLN A 232 5.03 6.03 -23.43
N VAL A 233 4.82 7.21 -22.87
CA VAL A 233 4.80 7.43 -21.42
C VAL A 233 3.38 7.71 -20.96
N ILE A 234 2.88 6.92 -20.02
CA ILE A 234 1.58 7.12 -19.36
C ILE A 234 1.83 7.57 -17.94
N VAL A 235 1.25 8.70 -17.55
CA VAL A 235 1.42 9.27 -16.21
C VAL A 235 0.10 9.29 -15.48
N LEU A 236 -0.04 8.48 -14.42
CA LEU A 236 -1.17 8.53 -13.51
C LEU A 236 -0.88 9.55 -12.41
N THR A 237 -1.52 10.74 -12.50
CA THR A 237 -1.27 11.88 -11.59
C THR A 237 -2.13 11.85 -10.32
N GLY A 238 -3.01 10.85 -10.19
CA GLY A 238 -3.92 10.76 -9.04
C GLY A 238 -4.81 11.99 -8.91
N SER A 239 -4.85 12.59 -7.73
CA SER A 239 -5.63 13.81 -7.44
C SER A 239 -4.91 15.11 -7.83
N ASN A 240 -3.66 15.05 -8.32
CA ASN A 240 -2.86 16.24 -8.65
C ASN A 240 -3.27 16.81 -10.02
N ALA A 241 -4.32 17.62 -10.04
CA ALA A 241 -4.83 18.27 -11.25
C ALA A 241 -3.85 19.27 -11.85
N GLU A 242 -3.05 19.95 -11.02
CA GLU A 242 -2.04 20.91 -11.48
C GLU A 242 -0.91 20.20 -12.25
N MET A 243 -0.39 19.11 -11.73
CA MET A 243 0.61 18.29 -12.41
C MET A 243 0.07 17.78 -13.75
N ARG A 244 -1.16 17.29 -13.78
CA ARG A 244 -1.81 16.84 -15.01
C ARG A 244 -1.89 17.95 -16.06
N LYS A 245 -2.31 19.15 -15.64
CA LYS A 245 -2.38 20.33 -16.52
C LYS A 245 -1.00 20.67 -17.11
N ARG A 246 0.03 20.77 -16.28
CA ARG A 246 1.41 21.05 -16.70
C ARG A 246 1.96 20.02 -17.69
N LEU A 247 1.67 18.72 -17.44
CA LEU A 247 2.05 17.64 -18.38
C LEU A 247 1.31 17.76 -19.71
N ALA A 248 0.00 18.04 -19.68
CA ALA A 248 -0.79 18.22 -20.90
C ALA A 248 -0.35 19.44 -21.72
N GLU A 249 -0.05 20.57 -21.07
CA GLU A 249 0.47 21.77 -21.71
C GLU A 249 1.84 21.54 -22.36
N ARG A 250 2.73 20.80 -21.69
CA ARG A 250 4.09 20.58 -22.16
C ARG A 250 4.18 19.49 -23.25
N TYR A 251 3.37 18.44 -23.16
CA TYR A 251 3.54 17.23 -23.98
C TYR A 251 2.30 16.82 -24.78
N GLY A 252 1.15 17.47 -24.58
CA GLY A 252 -0.13 17.05 -25.16
C GLY A 252 -0.16 16.98 -26.70
N SER A 253 0.70 17.74 -27.38
CA SER A 253 0.83 17.70 -28.83
C SER A 253 1.70 16.54 -29.34
N SER A 254 2.47 15.88 -28.49
CA SER A 254 3.42 14.84 -28.89
C SER A 254 2.77 13.49 -29.22
N GLY A 255 1.58 13.22 -28.68
CA GLY A 255 0.90 11.91 -28.74
C GLY A 255 1.64 10.77 -27.99
N ARG A 256 2.86 11.03 -27.49
CA ARG A 256 3.71 10.05 -26.80
C ARG A 256 3.59 10.09 -25.28
N VAL A 257 3.08 11.19 -24.72
CA VAL A 257 2.88 11.35 -23.28
C VAL A 257 1.39 11.53 -23.01
N ILE A 258 0.83 10.65 -22.18
CA ILE A 258 -0.58 10.65 -21.80
C ILE A 258 -0.66 10.88 -20.29
N ALA A 259 -1.18 12.04 -19.86
CA ALA A 259 -1.39 12.36 -18.46
C ALA A 259 -2.85 12.12 -18.07
N LEU A 260 -3.06 11.24 -17.10
CA LEU A 260 -4.38 10.80 -16.65
C LEU A 260 -4.65 11.19 -15.20
N PRO A 261 -5.89 11.51 -14.85
CA PRO A 261 -6.33 11.73 -13.47
C PRO A 261 -6.33 10.42 -12.68
N PHE A 262 -6.91 10.48 -11.48
CA PHE A 262 -7.28 9.28 -10.75
C PHE A 262 -8.17 8.38 -11.63
N THR A 263 -7.89 7.08 -11.61
CA THR A 263 -8.62 6.07 -12.37
C THR A 263 -8.79 4.80 -11.53
N ASP A 264 -9.90 4.10 -11.72
CA ASP A 264 -10.17 2.76 -11.18
C ASP A 264 -9.60 1.64 -12.08
N ARG A 265 -9.05 2.00 -13.25
CA ARG A 265 -8.46 1.08 -14.23
C ARG A 265 -6.94 0.92 -14.05
N VAL A 266 -6.41 1.10 -12.84
CA VAL A 266 -4.96 1.01 -12.56
C VAL A 266 -4.41 -0.35 -12.99
N ALA A 267 -5.12 -1.46 -12.69
CA ALA A 267 -4.69 -2.80 -13.09
C ALA A 267 -4.57 -2.95 -14.63
N ASP A 268 -5.49 -2.34 -15.39
CA ASP A 268 -5.43 -2.38 -16.86
C ASP A 268 -4.20 -1.63 -17.39
N TYR A 269 -3.87 -0.45 -16.82
CA TYR A 269 -2.67 0.30 -17.20
C TYR A 269 -1.39 -0.42 -16.82
N MET A 270 -1.35 -1.06 -15.66
CA MET A 270 -0.23 -1.91 -15.26
C MET A 270 -0.08 -3.11 -16.20
N ALA A 271 -1.18 -3.80 -16.56
CA ALA A 271 -1.15 -4.90 -17.51
C ALA A 271 -0.66 -4.49 -18.92
N ALA A 272 -0.96 -3.25 -19.33
CA ALA A 272 -0.60 -2.73 -20.63
C ALA A 272 0.87 -2.29 -20.74
N CYS A 273 1.55 -1.98 -19.64
CA CYS A 273 2.90 -1.41 -19.66
C CYS A 273 4.00 -2.47 -19.77
N ASP A 274 5.20 -2.03 -20.15
CA ASP A 274 6.41 -2.86 -20.22
C ASP A 274 7.31 -2.64 -19.00
N VAL A 275 7.32 -1.41 -18.49
CA VAL A 275 8.06 -1.01 -17.27
C VAL A 275 7.22 0.00 -16.50
N MET A 276 7.23 -0.13 -15.19
CA MET A 276 6.57 0.80 -14.28
C MET A 276 7.58 1.56 -13.44
N LEU A 277 7.36 2.87 -13.31
CA LEU A 277 8.07 3.78 -12.41
C LEU A 277 7.13 4.18 -11.28
N SER A 278 7.51 3.94 -10.04
CA SER A 278 6.70 4.32 -8.89
C SER A 278 7.56 4.59 -7.66
N LYS A 279 7.04 5.40 -6.75
CA LYS A 279 7.55 5.40 -5.37
C LYS A 279 7.33 4.03 -4.73
N PRO A 280 8.21 3.61 -3.81
CA PRO A 280 8.14 2.29 -3.19
C PRO A 280 7.08 2.21 -2.06
N GLY A 281 5.85 2.59 -2.36
CA GLY A 281 4.72 2.38 -1.45
C GLY A 281 4.35 0.90 -1.38
N GLY A 282 4.08 0.37 -0.17
CA GLY A 282 3.84 -1.05 0.03
C GLY A 282 2.76 -1.62 -0.88
N LEU A 283 1.59 -0.97 -0.99
CA LEU A 283 0.48 -1.42 -1.84
C LEU A 283 0.82 -1.37 -3.33
N THR A 284 1.26 -0.23 -3.83
CA THR A 284 1.55 -0.06 -5.27
C THR A 284 2.63 -1.02 -5.75
N SER A 285 3.68 -1.25 -4.92
CA SER A 285 4.73 -2.22 -5.22
C SER A 285 4.19 -3.65 -5.24
N THR A 286 3.31 -3.99 -4.29
CA THR A 286 2.65 -5.31 -4.25
C THR A 286 1.71 -5.52 -5.43
N GLU A 287 0.94 -4.51 -5.80
CA GLU A 287 0.04 -4.52 -6.98
C GLU A 287 0.83 -4.78 -8.26
N ALA A 288 1.93 -4.05 -8.48
CA ALA A 288 2.82 -4.24 -9.62
C ALA A 288 3.43 -5.66 -9.66
N ALA A 289 3.90 -6.15 -8.51
CA ALA A 289 4.50 -7.47 -8.40
C ALA A 289 3.46 -8.60 -8.56
N ALA A 290 2.24 -8.44 -8.03
CA ALA A 290 1.14 -9.39 -8.22
C ALA A 290 0.72 -9.52 -9.70
N LEU A 291 0.99 -8.48 -10.49
CA LEU A 291 0.74 -8.40 -11.93
C LEU A 291 1.99 -8.76 -12.77
N ASN A 292 3.12 -9.06 -12.11
CA ASN A 292 4.40 -9.37 -12.74
C ASN A 292 4.91 -8.25 -13.67
N VAL A 293 4.82 -7.00 -13.23
CA VAL A 293 5.28 -5.83 -13.98
C VAL A 293 6.73 -5.50 -13.61
N PRO A 294 7.65 -5.37 -14.60
CA PRO A 294 9.00 -4.86 -14.33
C PRO A 294 8.95 -3.48 -13.68
N LEU A 295 9.59 -3.34 -12.51
CA LEU A 295 9.39 -2.22 -11.60
C LEU A 295 10.70 -1.48 -11.30
N ILE A 296 10.65 -0.16 -11.37
CA ILE A 296 11.71 0.73 -10.89
C ILE A 296 11.14 1.59 -9.77
N HIS A 297 11.71 1.47 -8.59
CA HIS A 297 11.43 2.35 -7.48
C HIS A 297 12.19 3.66 -7.62
N THR A 298 11.46 4.76 -7.59
CA THR A 298 11.99 6.12 -7.61
C THR A 298 12.23 6.64 -6.19
N ASP A 299 12.50 7.94 -6.04
CA ASP A 299 12.83 8.58 -4.76
C ASP A 299 11.80 8.26 -3.66
N PRO A 300 12.20 7.52 -2.59
CA PRO A 300 11.31 7.17 -1.49
C PRO A 300 11.07 8.35 -0.54
N ILE A 301 9.92 8.37 0.09
CA ILE A 301 9.73 9.14 1.32
C ILE A 301 10.51 8.42 2.44
N PRO A 302 11.37 9.13 3.22
CA PRO A 302 12.09 8.51 4.33
C PRO A 302 11.13 7.81 5.32
N GLY A 303 11.50 6.59 5.75
CA GLY A 303 10.68 5.75 6.61
C GLY A 303 10.28 4.44 5.93
N CYS A 304 8.99 4.09 5.95
CA CYS A 304 8.49 2.82 5.39
C CYS A 304 8.87 2.64 3.92
N GLU A 305 8.76 3.68 3.08
CA GLU A 305 9.06 3.56 1.66
C GLU A 305 10.54 3.20 1.41
N THR A 306 11.47 3.70 2.23
CA THR A 306 12.89 3.31 2.14
C THR A 306 13.08 1.82 2.40
N ARG A 307 12.37 1.26 3.39
CA ARG A 307 12.42 -0.16 3.74
C ARG A 307 11.73 -1.02 2.69
N ASN A 308 10.60 -0.57 2.17
CA ASN A 308 9.92 -1.25 1.05
C ASN A 308 10.85 -1.35 -0.17
N ALA A 309 11.55 -0.25 -0.53
CA ALA A 309 12.50 -0.25 -1.64
C ALA A 309 13.65 -1.24 -1.41
N ALA A 310 14.19 -1.28 -0.18
CA ALA A 310 15.27 -2.21 0.18
C ALA A 310 14.79 -3.66 0.05
N PHE A 311 13.64 -4.01 0.63
CA PHE A 311 13.06 -5.34 0.55
C PHE A 311 12.88 -5.81 -0.91
N PHE A 312 12.28 -4.97 -1.75
CA PHE A 312 12.08 -5.31 -3.16
C PHE A 312 13.40 -5.48 -3.92
N GLN A 313 14.38 -4.61 -3.67
CA GLN A 313 15.69 -4.68 -4.31
C GLN A 313 16.48 -5.93 -3.88
N GLU A 314 16.50 -6.25 -2.59
CA GLU A 314 17.18 -7.42 -2.03
C GLU A 314 16.61 -8.73 -2.56
N HIS A 315 15.30 -8.78 -2.85
CA HIS A 315 14.64 -9.93 -3.45
C HIS A 315 14.66 -9.92 -4.99
N GLY A 316 15.33 -8.96 -5.63
CA GLY A 316 15.40 -8.87 -7.09
C GLY A 316 14.08 -8.51 -7.79
N MET A 317 13.12 -7.96 -7.06
CA MET A 317 11.77 -7.65 -7.56
C MET A 317 11.64 -6.26 -8.19
N SER A 318 12.62 -5.39 -7.97
CA SER A 318 12.68 -4.04 -8.56
C SER A 318 14.12 -3.58 -8.72
N LEU A 319 14.32 -2.61 -9.62
CA LEU A 319 15.49 -1.74 -9.58
C LEU A 319 15.19 -0.50 -8.75
N ARG A 320 16.23 0.21 -8.33
CA ARG A 320 16.11 1.51 -7.68
C ARG A 320 16.89 2.55 -8.48
N ALA A 321 16.29 3.72 -8.69
CA ALA A 321 16.94 4.86 -9.32
C ALA A 321 16.46 6.16 -8.67
N THR A 322 17.34 7.15 -8.55
CA THR A 322 17.06 8.43 -7.90
C THR A 322 17.43 9.59 -8.80
N GLY A 323 16.65 10.66 -8.74
CA GLY A 323 16.84 11.79 -9.66
C GLY A 323 16.48 11.48 -11.11
N THR A 324 16.13 12.51 -11.85
CA THR A 324 15.52 12.40 -13.19
C THR A 324 16.42 11.69 -14.21
N GLU A 325 17.73 11.91 -14.14
CA GLU A 325 18.68 11.34 -15.11
C GLU A 325 18.85 9.84 -14.94
N GLU A 326 19.15 9.40 -13.72
CA GLU A 326 19.33 7.98 -13.39
C GLU A 326 18.04 7.18 -13.64
N ILE A 327 16.88 7.76 -13.28
CA ILE A 327 15.56 7.12 -13.52
C ILE A 327 15.35 6.91 -15.03
N ALA A 328 15.62 7.93 -15.87
CA ALA A 328 15.46 7.82 -17.31
C ALA A 328 16.39 6.76 -17.92
N GLN A 329 17.66 6.75 -17.53
CA GLN A 329 18.66 5.77 -18.02
C GLN A 329 18.30 4.34 -17.56
N THR A 330 17.90 4.16 -16.31
CA THR A 330 17.49 2.86 -15.77
C THR A 330 16.24 2.34 -16.49
N ALA A 331 15.26 3.20 -16.74
CA ALA A 331 14.04 2.82 -17.44
C ALA A 331 14.34 2.44 -18.92
N ALA A 332 15.13 3.24 -19.63
CA ALA A 332 15.55 2.92 -20.98
C ALA A 332 16.30 1.57 -21.05
N SER A 333 17.25 1.36 -20.12
CA SER A 333 17.97 0.09 -20.03
C SER A 333 17.04 -1.10 -19.76
N LEU A 334 16.11 -0.97 -18.83
CA LEU A 334 15.19 -2.06 -18.46
C LEU A 334 14.21 -2.37 -19.58
N LEU A 335 13.71 -1.37 -20.33
CA LEU A 335 12.76 -1.56 -21.43
C LEU A 335 13.30 -2.52 -22.52
N TYR A 336 14.59 -2.52 -22.77
CA TYR A 336 15.23 -3.35 -23.79
C TYR A 336 16.02 -4.54 -23.24
N ASN A 337 15.94 -4.79 -21.93
CA ASN A 337 16.64 -5.91 -21.29
C ASN A 337 15.66 -7.02 -20.89
N ALA A 338 15.20 -7.80 -21.88
CA ALA A 338 14.26 -8.89 -21.65
C ALA A 338 14.74 -9.94 -20.62
N PRO A 339 16.04 -10.35 -20.57
CA PRO A 339 16.53 -11.24 -19.54
C PRO A 339 16.35 -10.66 -18.12
N LEU A 340 16.63 -9.37 -17.91
CA LEU A 340 16.49 -8.71 -16.61
C LEU A 340 15.02 -8.56 -16.22
N GLN A 341 14.14 -8.19 -17.17
CA GLN A 341 12.69 -8.17 -16.94
C GLN A 341 12.18 -9.55 -16.50
N GLN A 342 12.59 -10.61 -17.20
CA GLN A 342 12.16 -11.96 -16.89
C GLN A 342 12.64 -12.44 -15.51
N ALA A 343 13.89 -12.12 -15.14
CA ALA A 343 14.43 -12.43 -13.82
C ALA A 343 13.63 -11.71 -12.71
N MET A 344 13.30 -10.44 -12.93
CA MET A 344 12.50 -9.65 -12.00
C MET A 344 11.08 -10.20 -11.84
N ILE A 345 10.41 -10.55 -12.94
CA ILE A 345 9.08 -11.18 -12.93
C ILE A 345 9.09 -12.51 -12.18
N GLN A 346 10.11 -13.34 -12.39
CA GLN A 346 10.24 -14.61 -11.66
C GLN A 346 10.45 -14.38 -10.15
N ALA A 347 11.23 -13.37 -9.76
CA ALA A 347 11.44 -13.00 -8.37
C ALA A 347 10.12 -12.51 -7.72
N GLN A 348 9.35 -11.68 -8.43
CA GLN A 348 8.03 -11.19 -8.00
C GLN A 348 7.06 -12.37 -7.79
N ALA A 349 6.92 -13.24 -8.78
CA ALA A 349 6.01 -14.39 -8.72
C ALA A 349 6.37 -15.38 -7.59
N LYS A 350 7.65 -15.49 -7.24
CA LYS A 350 8.13 -16.37 -6.16
C LYS A 350 7.88 -15.77 -4.77
N THR A 351 8.01 -14.44 -4.64
CA THR A 351 8.08 -13.77 -3.34
C THR A 351 6.72 -13.19 -2.90
N ILE A 352 5.92 -12.70 -3.85
CA ILE A 352 4.67 -12.01 -3.53
C ILE A 352 3.48 -12.96 -3.58
N ASN A 353 2.73 -13.01 -2.47
CA ASN A 353 1.44 -13.68 -2.46
C ASN A 353 0.37 -12.77 -3.09
N ALA A 354 0.07 -13.01 -4.35
CA ALA A 354 -0.93 -12.24 -5.09
C ALA A 354 -2.39 -12.46 -4.61
N TYR A 355 -2.61 -13.48 -3.78
CA TYR A 355 -3.92 -13.81 -3.19
C TYR A 355 -3.97 -13.57 -1.67
N ALA A 356 -3.16 -12.67 -1.17
CA ALA A 356 -3.04 -12.35 0.26
C ALA A 356 -4.38 -12.01 0.93
N ALA A 357 -5.30 -11.34 0.23
CA ALA A 357 -6.64 -11.05 0.75
C ALA A 357 -7.43 -12.34 1.05
N ARG A 358 -7.35 -13.34 0.16
CA ARG A 358 -7.97 -14.65 0.34
C ARG A 358 -7.41 -15.35 1.57
N ASP A 359 -6.10 -15.44 1.66
CA ASP A 359 -5.41 -16.18 2.72
C ASP A 359 -5.61 -15.52 4.09
N ALA A 360 -5.65 -14.17 4.15
CA ALA A 360 -5.99 -13.44 5.35
C ALA A 360 -7.42 -13.74 5.85
N ILE A 361 -8.39 -13.83 4.93
CA ILE A 361 -9.78 -14.16 5.30
C ILE A 361 -9.90 -15.64 5.71
N ASP A 362 -9.19 -16.57 5.04
CA ASP A 362 -9.17 -17.99 5.42
C ASP A 362 -8.66 -18.16 6.87
N LEU A 363 -7.53 -17.54 7.21
CA LEU A 363 -6.97 -17.57 8.56
C LEU A 363 -7.89 -16.91 9.60
N ALA A 364 -8.57 -15.82 9.25
CA ALA A 364 -9.53 -15.19 10.14
C ALA A 364 -10.74 -16.13 10.43
N LEU A 365 -11.24 -16.82 9.40
CA LEU A 365 -12.35 -17.79 9.52
C LEU A 365 -11.96 -19.00 10.40
N GLU A 366 -10.78 -19.58 10.17
CA GLU A 366 -10.26 -20.71 10.95
C GLU A 366 -10.17 -20.34 12.43
N ARG A 367 -9.65 -19.15 12.74
CA ARG A 367 -9.51 -18.67 14.12
C ARG A 367 -10.84 -18.27 14.76
N CYS A 368 -11.85 -17.86 13.99
CA CYS A 368 -13.20 -17.63 14.51
C CYS A 368 -13.90 -18.94 14.88
N SER A 369 -13.62 -20.01 14.15
CA SER A 369 -14.25 -21.33 14.36
C SER A 369 -13.60 -22.11 15.50
N SER A 370 -12.38 -21.77 15.93
CA SER A 370 -11.70 -22.41 17.05
C SER A 370 -12.22 -21.82 18.36
N PRO A 371 -12.84 -22.63 19.26
CA PRO A 371 -13.18 -22.16 20.59
C PRO A 371 -11.88 -21.72 21.28
N GLY A 372 -11.88 -20.53 21.86
CA GLY A 372 -10.73 -20.00 22.61
C GLY A 372 -10.22 -21.02 23.62
N VAL A 373 -8.94 -21.35 23.54
CA VAL A 373 -8.22 -22.14 24.55
C VAL A 373 -7.99 -21.28 25.78
#